data_161fcf279005c053605291b5e5e44490
#
_entry.id   161fcf279005c053605291b5e5e44490
#
_cell.length_a   1.000
_cell.length_b   1.000
_cell.length_c   1.000
_cell.angle_alpha   90.00
_cell.angle_beta   90.00
_cell.angle_gamma   90.00
#
_symmetry.space_group_name_H-M   'P 1'
#
loop_
_entity.id
_entity.type
_entity.pdbx_description
1 polymer ?
#
loop_
_entity_poly.entity_id
_entity_poly.type
_entity_poly.pdbx_seq_one_letter_code
_entity_poly.pdbx_strand_id
1 'polypeptide(L)'
;MMEKLNLAEIREKIDKIDAEIAKLFEERMNAVHEVAEYKKEEKLPVRDKAREAIVLDNCKKRVQNSAYADGLRKIMAQIIDISCRQEEEYLQSELPPKAIAASHGEKIVVGYQGVPGAYSHLALQKYFAGAQVEEHNYTLFEDVAQAVKEGEVAYGLLPIENSSTGGITEVYDLVRRYDCHIVGEKCVKIEHNLLAYPGTSLDKITEVYSHPQGFAQCRPFFKQYPKMAQIPYFNTAKGAELVSIRKTDYMAAVAGRQAAEL
;
A
#
# COMPACT_ATOMS: atom_id res chain seq x y z
N MET A 1 -42.80 37.08 4.32
CA MET A 1 -42.19 36.69 3.03
C MET A 1 -41.02 35.77 3.35
N MET A 2 -41.07 34.52 2.94
CA MET A 2 -39.92 33.63 3.10
C MET A 2 -38.83 34.13 2.12
N GLU A 3 -37.67 34.48 2.66
CA GLU A 3 -36.50 34.83 1.88
C GLU A 3 -36.19 33.72 0.89
N LYS A 4 -36.05 34.04 -0.38
CA LYS A 4 -35.80 33.03 -1.43
C LYS A 4 -34.41 32.49 -1.21
N LEU A 5 -34.29 31.22 -0.78
CA LEU A 5 -33.00 30.53 -0.58
C LEU A 5 -32.16 30.60 -1.87
N ASN A 6 -30.99 31.22 -1.77
CA ASN A 6 -30.01 31.30 -2.87
C ASN A 6 -29.02 30.15 -2.76
N LEU A 7 -29.08 29.20 -3.69
CA LEU A 7 -28.23 28.03 -3.71
C LEU A 7 -26.72 28.37 -3.81
N ALA A 8 -26.39 29.47 -4.51
CA ALA A 8 -24.98 29.88 -4.65
C ALA A 8 -24.41 30.36 -3.31
N GLU A 9 -25.18 31.19 -2.57
CA GLU A 9 -24.75 31.63 -1.23
C GLU A 9 -24.64 30.49 -0.22
N ILE A 10 -25.52 29.50 -0.32
CA ILE A 10 -25.46 28.32 0.55
C ILE A 10 -24.20 27.50 0.24
N ARG A 11 -23.85 27.33 -1.03
CA ARG A 11 -22.63 26.61 -1.44
C ARG A 11 -21.37 27.35 -0.98
N GLU A 12 -21.30 28.66 -1.17
CA GLU A 12 -20.17 29.48 -0.69
C GLU A 12 -19.99 29.35 0.84
N LYS A 13 -21.09 29.27 1.58
CA LYS A 13 -21.05 29.03 3.02
C LYS A 13 -20.52 27.64 3.38
N ILE A 14 -20.89 26.62 2.61
CA ILE A 14 -20.37 25.26 2.77
C ILE A 14 -18.88 25.24 2.46
N ASP A 15 -18.43 25.84 1.36
CA ASP A 15 -17.02 25.89 0.96
C ASP A 15 -16.13 26.53 2.05
N LYS A 16 -16.61 27.58 2.72
CA LYS A 16 -15.91 28.19 3.85
C LYS A 16 -15.80 27.24 5.06
N ILE A 17 -16.87 26.50 5.36
CA ILE A 17 -16.88 25.52 6.44
C ILE A 17 -15.91 24.36 6.11
N ASP A 18 -15.90 23.89 4.86
CA ASP A 18 -15.01 22.82 4.42
C ASP A 18 -13.52 23.23 4.53
N ALA A 19 -13.22 24.50 4.22
CA ALA A 19 -11.87 25.04 4.41
C ALA A 19 -11.46 25.09 5.90
N GLU A 20 -12.38 25.42 6.80
CA GLU A 20 -12.13 25.37 8.25
C GLU A 20 -11.93 23.93 8.74
N ILE A 21 -12.72 22.98 8.24
CA ILE A 21 -12.57 21.55 8.55
C ILE A 21 -11.18 21.06 8.09
N ALA A 22 -10.74 21.41 6.88
CA ALA A 22 -9.43 21.04 6.37
C ALA A 22 -8.29 21.58 7.25
N LYS A 23 -8.38 22.85 7.65
CA LYS A 23 -7.41 23.48 8.56
C LYS A 23 -7.35 22.78 9.91
N LEU A 24 -8.50 22.51 10.53
CA LEU A 24 -8.58 21.85 11.83
C LEU A 24 -8.11 20.40 11.76
N PHE A 25 -8.32 19.73 10.62
CA PHE A 25 -7.78 18.40 10.39
C PHE A 25 -6.26 18.41 10.33
N GLU A 26 -5.65 19.37 9.62
CA GLU A 26 -4.20 19.54 9.55
C GLU A 26 -3.60 19.86 10.93
N GLU A 27 -4.19 20.80 11.67
CA GLU A 27 -3.76 21.10 13.04
C GLU A 27 -3.83 19.86 13.95
N ARG A 28 -4.87 19.03 13.79
CA ARG A 28 -5.00 17.79 14.54
C ARG A 28 -3.94 16.77 14.15
N MET A 29 -3.58 16.64 12.88
CA MET A 29 -2.52 15.74 12.44
C MET A 29 -1.14 16.18 12.96
N ASN A 30 -0.88 17.48 13.01
CA ASN A 30 0.34 18.00 13.64
C ASN A 30 0.43 17.61 15.13
N ALA A 31 -0.67 17.73 15.87
CA ALA A 31 -0.72 17.28 17.27
C ALA A 31 -0.56 15.74 17.43
N VAL A 32 -0.98 14.96 16.43
CA VAL A 32 -0.77 13.50 16.40
C VAL A 32 0.72 13.16 16.28
N HIS A 33 1.50 13.94 15.53
CA HIS A 33 2.96 13.76 15.48
C HIS A 33 3.62 14.00 16.84
N GLU A 34 3.20 15.03 17.58
CA GLU A 34 3.70 15.26 18.94
C GLU A 34 3.36 14.09 19.88
N VAL A 35 2.17 13.49 19.73
CA VAL A 35 1.77 12.29 20.48
C VAL A 35 2.64 11.09 20.10
N ALA A 36 2.97 10.93 18.81
CA ALA A 36 3.83 9.85 18.33
C ALA A 36 5.24 9.94 18.95
N GLU A 37 5.83 11.14 19.01
CA GLU A 37 7.11 11.40 19.68
C GLU A 37 7.06 10.98 21.15
N TYR A 38 6.06 11.45 21.89
CA TYR A 38 5.89 11.10 23.30
C TYR A 38 5.74 9.59 23.52
N LYS A 39 4.89 8.93 22.71
CA LYS A 39 4.71 7.47 22.82
C LYS A 39 5.98 6.69 22.51
N LYS A 40 6.81 7.19 21.59
CA LYS A 40 8.12 6.62 21.25
C LYS A 40 9.06 6.67 22.45
N GLU A 41 9.19 7.84 23.09
CA GLU A 41 10.04 8.02 24.26
C GLU A 41 9.62 7.12 25.44
N GLU A 42 8.32 7.05 25.69
CA GLU A 42 7.73 6.26 26.79
C GLU A 42 7.47 4.78 26.43
N LYS A 43 7.79 4.35 25.21
CA LYS A 43 7.54 2.98 24.69
C LYS A 43 6.08 2.53 24.80
N LEU A 44 5.15 3.45 24.58
CA LEU A 44 3.71 3.18 24.61
C LEU A 44 3.19 2.68 23.26
N PRO A 45 2.12 1.86 23.26
CA PRO A 45 1.51 1.40 22.00
C PRO A 45 0.82 2.56 21.26
N VAL A 46 0.82 2.51 19.93
CA VAL A 46 0.13 3.51 19.09
C VAL A 46 -1.36 3.57 19.41
N ARG A 47 -2.02 2.41 19.46
CA ARG A 47 -3.46 2.32 19.72
C ARG A 47 -3.76 2.28 21.23
N ASP A 48 -4.57 3.23 21.67
CA ASP A 48 -5.17 3.27 23.01
C ASP A 48 -6.69 3.18 22.90
N LYS A 49 -7.22 1.96 22.95
CA LYS A 49 -8.66 1.70 22.83
C LYS A 49 -9.50 2.42 23.89
N ALA A 50 -8.97 2.63 25.08
CA ALA A 50 -9.66 3.35 26.15
C ALA A 50 -9.82 4.82 25.80
N ARG A 51 -8.75 5.44 25.31
CA ARG A 51 -8.75 6.83 24.84
C ARG A 51 -9.62 7.02 23.61
N GLU A 52 -9.56 6.09 22.63
CA GLU A 52 -10.41 6.12 21.44
C GLU A 52 -11.91 6.10 21.82
N ALA A 53 -12.31 5.24 22.76
CA ALA A 53 -13.68 5.18 23.26
C ALA A 53 -14.13 6.50 23.89
N ILE A 54 -13.27 7.12 24.73
CA ILE A 54 -13.55 8.42 25.36
C ILE A 54 -13.75 9.51 24.30
N VAL A 55 -12.93 9.55 23.27
CA VAL A 55 -13.04 10.54 22.19
C VAL A 55 -14.35 10.38 21.44
N LEU A 56 -14.72 9.13 21.10
CA LEU A 56 -15.97 8.82 20.38
C LEU A 56 -17.24 9.11 21.23
N ASP A 57 -17.19 8.87 22.54
CA ASP A 57 -18.31 9.20 23.43
C ASP A 57 -18.48 10.70 23.63
N ASN A 58 -17.38 11.45 23.65
CA ASN A 58 -17.41 12.89 23.75
C ASN A 58 -17.99 13.56 22.48
N CYS A 59 -17.99 12.90 21.30
CA CYS A 59 -18.62 13.42 20.10
C CYS A 59 -20.12 13.70 20.33
N LYS A 60 -20.83 12.80 21.04
CA LYS A 60 -22.26 12.99 21.35
C LYS A 60 -22.52 14.22 22.22
N LYS A 61 -21.58 14.57 23.10
CA LYS A 61 -21.70 15.71 24.00
C LYS A 61 -21.38 17.06 23.34
N ARG A 62 -20.61 17.04 22.23
CA ARG A 62 -20.15 18.25 21.51
C ARG A 62 -21.14 18.72 20.45
N VAL A 63 -22.05 17.86 20.02
CA VAL A 63 -23.06 18.20 18.99
C VAL A 63 -24.29 18.78 19.66
N GLN A 64 -24.69 20.00 19.27
CA GLN A 64 -25.92 20.62 19.77
C GLN A 64 -27.18 19.94 19.21
N ASN A 65 -27.16 19.54 17.94
CA ASN A 65 -28.25 18.80 17.31
C ASN A 65 -27.96 17.30 17.33
N SER A 66 -28.70 16.57 18.15
CA SER A 66 -28.54 15.12 18.32
C SER A 66 -28.68 14.28 17.04
N ALA A 67 -29.39 14.81 16.02
CA ALA A 67 -29.53 14.15 14.72
C ALA A 67 -28.18 13.99 13.98
N TYR A 68 -27.19 14.81 14.29
CA TYR A 68 -25.85 14.77 13.66
C TYR A 68 -24.83 13.96 14.48
N ALA A 69 -25.20 13.51 15.68
CA ALA A 69 -24.25 12.85 16.59
C ALA A 69 -23.63 11.56 16.02
N ASP A 70 -24.42 10.72 15.37
CA ASP A 70 -23.93 9.49 14.77
C ASP A 70 -23.06 9.74 13.53
N GLY A 71 -23.37 10.77 12.74
CA GLY A 71 -22.54 11.22 11.62
C GLY A 71 -21.17 11.69 12.10
N LEU A 72 -21.13 12.56 13.10
CA LEU A 72 -19.87 13.05 13.67
C LEU A 72 -19.05 11.90 14.28
N ARG A 73 -19.68 10.95 14.97
CA ARG A 73 -19.00 9.79 15.54
C ARG A 73 -18.31 8.94 14.48
N LYS A 74 -18.95 8.72 13.33
CA LYS A 74 -18.37 7.97 12.20
C LYS A 74 -17.16 8.69 11.60
N ILE A 75 -17.28 10.01 11.38
CA ILE A 75 -16.17 10.84 10.88
C ILE A 75 -14.99 10.78 11.87
N MET A 76 -15.25 10.96 13.17
CA MET A 76 -14.18 10.92 14.18
C MET A 76 -13.53 9.55 14.30
N ALA A 77 -14.26 8.45 14.10
CA ALA A 77 -13.66 7.12 14.06
C ALA A 77 -12.68 6.97 12.88
N GLN A 78 -13.04 7.49 11.71
CA GLN A 78 -12.14 7.50 10.55
C GLN A 78 -10.91 8.41 10.77
N ILE A 79 -11.11 9.59 11.36
CA ILE A 79 -10.00 10.50 11.69
C ILE A 79 -9.03 9.83 12.69
N ILE A 80 -9.53 9.11 13.69
CA ILE A 80 -8.70 8.34 14.64
C ILE A 80 -7.90 7.26 13.90
N ASP A 81 -8.55 6.50 13.02
CA ASP A 81 -7.87 5.45 12.25
C ASP A 81 -6.78 6.00 11.32
N ILE A 82 -7.04 7.13 10.65
CA ILE A 82 -6.02 7.85 9.84
C ILE A 82 -4.85 8.30 10.75
N SER A 83 -5.14 8.82 11.93
CA SER A 83 -4.12 9.28 12.88
C SER A 83 -3.23 8.14 13.36
N CYS A 84 -3.82 7.00 13.74
CA CYS A 84 -3.05 5.83 14.14
C CYS A 84 -2.14 5.31 13.01
N ARG A 85 -2.64 5.29 11.77
CA ARG A 85 -1.79 4.93 10.62
C ARG A 85 -0.64 5.90 10.39
N GLN A 86 -0.87 7.20 10.51
CA GLN A 86 0.20 8.20 10.39
C GLN A 86 1.21 8.09 11.54
N GLU A 87 0.78 7.83 12.78
CA GLU A 87 1.68 7.52 13.90
C GLU A 87 2.53 6.28 13.58
N GLU A 88 1.92 5.19 13.10
CA GLU A 88 2.60 3.95 12.72
C GLU A 88 3.63 4.21 11.61
N GLU A 89 3.24 4.91 10.55
CA GLU A 89 4.13 5.29 9.44
C GLU A 89 5.30 6.16 9.91
N TYR A 90 5.03 7.16 10.76
CA TYR A 90 6.05 8.04 11.33
C TYR A 90 7.05 7.25 12.19
N LEU A 91 6.56 6.43 13.10
CA LEU A 91 7.40 5.58 13.95
C LEU A 91 8.21 4.56 13.16
N GLN A 92 7.64 4.04 12.06
CA GLN A 92 8.34 3.12 11.17
C GLN A 92 9.37 3.82 10.28
N SER A 93 9.14 5.07 9.88
CA SER A 93 10.09 5.81 9.03
C SER A 93 11.36 6.21 9.76
N GLU A 94 11.29 6.39 11.07
CA GLU A 94 12.42 6.73 11.92
C GLU A 94 13.10 5.53 12.58
N LEU A 95 12.39 4.40 12.70
CA LEU A 95 13.08 3.16 12.98
C LEU A 95 13.79 2.78 11.68
N PRO A 96 15.15 2.73 11.68
CA PRO A 96 15.77 1.81 10.73
C PRO A 96 15.03 0.49 10.92
N PRO A 97 14.61 -0.22 9.86
CA PRO A 97 13.94 -1.51 9.98
C PRO A 97 14.73 -2.23 11.05
N LYS A 98 14.05 -2.59 12.19
CA LYS A 98 14.73 -3.02 13.42
C LYS A 98 15.78 -3.97 12.93
N ALA A 99 16.98 -3.42 12.81
CA ALA A 99 17.99 -3.99 11.97
C ALA A 99 18.12 -5.37 12.51
N ILE A 100 17.59 -6.26 11.76
CA ILE A 100 17.96 -7.61 11.80
C ILE A 100 19.45 -7.46 11.90
N ALA A 101 19.98 -7.72 13.09
CA ALA A 101 21.36 -7.44 13.39
C ALA A 101 22.21 -8.21 12.38
N ALA A 102 22.36 -7.58 11.21
CA ALA A 102 23.49 -7.88 10.38
C ALA A 102 24.67 -7.50 11.26
N SER A 103 25.33 -8.46 11.84
CA SER A 103 26.67 -8.30 12.38
C SER A 103 27.40 -7.47 11.34
N HIS A 104 27.98 -6.36 11.76
CA HIS A 104 28.62 -5.37 10.87
C HIS A 104 29.49 -6.10 9.84
N GLY A 105 29.06 -6.14 8.57
CA GLY A 105 29.79 -6.70 7.44
C GLY A 105 29.24 -7.98 6.80
N GLU A 106 28.22 -8.64 7.34
CA GLU A 106 27.60 -9.82 6.70
C GLU A 106 26.47 -9.40 5.75
N LYS A 107 26.50 -9.98 4.53
CA LYS A 107 25.49 -9.80 3.52
C LYS A 107 24.22 -10.56 3.93
N ILE A 108 23.09 -9.89 4.00
CA ILE A 108 21.82 -10.50 4.37
C ILE A 108 21.21 -11.16 3.15
N VAL A 109 20.95 -12.46 3.21
CA VAL A 109 20.25 -13.18 2.13
C VAL A 109 18.75 -13.08 2.37
N VAL A 110 18.00 -12.54 1.38
CA VAL A 110 16.55 -12.31 1.47
C VAL A 110 15.84 -12.95 0.29
N GLY A 111 14.87 -13.82 0.59
CA GLY A 111 13.98 -14.42 -0.40
C GLY A 111 12.75 -13.57 -0.69
N TYR A 112 12.29 -13.54 -1.94
CA TYR A 112 11.02 -12.91 -2.31
C TYR A 112 10.33 -13.69 -3.42
N GLN A 113 9.00 -13.62 -3.47
CA GLN A 113 8.23 -14.26 -4.54
C GLN A 113 8.17 -13.34 -5.78
N GLY A 114 8.37 -13.93 -6.96
CA GLY A 114 8.26 -13.27 -8.25
C GLY A 114 9.61 -13.17 -8.97
N VAL A 115 9.77 -12.10 -9.72
CA VAL A 115 10.99 -11.82 -10.51
C VAL A 115 11.45 -10.39 -10.23
N PRO A 116 12.67 -10.01 -10.62
CA PRO A 116 13.10 -8.63 -10.58
C PRO A 116 12.04 -7.70 -11.23
N GLY A 117 11.76 -6.55 -10.59
CA GLY A 117 10.70 -5.64 -11.02
C GLY A 117 9.29 -5.98 -10.54
N ALA A 118 9.06 -7.11 -9.86
CA ALA A 118 7.80 -7.37 -9.18
C ALA A 118 7.58 -6.45 -7.97
N TYR A 119 6.32 -6.32 -7.50
CA TYR A 119 6.02 -5.51 -6.32
C TYR A 119 6.66 -6.08 -5.03
N SER A 120 6.81 -7.39 -4.93
CA SER A 120 7.57 -8.01 -3.84
C SER A 120 9.03 -7.61 -3.85
N HIS A 121 9.66 -7.53 -5.04
CA HIS A 121 11.03 -7.03 -5.18
C HIS A 121 11.15 -5.55 -4.76
N LEU A 122 10.20 -4.69 -5.20
CA LEU A 122 10.13 -3.29 -4.77
C LEU A 122 9.97 -3.17 -3.24
N ALA A 123 9.16 -4.02 -2.63
CA ALA A 123 8.96 -4.03 -1.20
C ALA A 123 10.24 -4.42 -0.45
N LEU A 124 10.98 -5.43 -0.97
CA LEU A 124 12.29 -5.84 -0.46
C LEU A 124 13.26 -4.68 -0.48
N GLN A 125 13.43 -4.03 -1.63
CA GLN A 125 14.36 -2.92 -1.78
C GLN A 125 14.04 -1.74 -0.86
N LYS A 126 12.74 -1.44 -0.67
CA LYS A 126 12.30 -0.40 0.26
C LYS A 126 12.46 -0.78 1.74
N TYR A 127 12.24 -2.04 2.07
CA TYR A 127 12.36 -2.51 3.46
C TYR A 127 13.80 -2.58 3.93
N PHE A 128 14.69 -3.08 3.07
CA PHE A 128 16.12 -3.25 3.36
C PHE A 128 16.98 -2.10 2.81
N ALA A 129 16.39 -0.93 2.56
CA ALA A 129 17.12 0.23 2.04
C ALA A 129 18.33 0.55 2.96
N GLY A 130 19.53 0.64 2.35
CA GLY A 130 20.78 0.91 3.08
C GLY A 130 21.48 -0.32 3.68
N ALA A 131 20.89 -1.51 3.62
CA ALA A 131 21.54 -2.77 3.99
C ALA A 131 22.23 -3.42 2.78
N GLN A 132 23.27 -4.23 3.03
CA GLN A 132 23.86 -5.09 1.99
C GLN A 132 23.03 -6.38 1.90
N VAL A 133 22.23 -6.50 0.83
CA VAL A 133 21.31 -7.62 0.63
C VAL A 133 21.74 -8.46 -0.56
N GLU A 134 21.66 -9.77 -0.41
CA GLU A 134 21.63 -10.73 -1.51
C GLU A 134 20.20 -11.18 -1.74
N GLU A 135 19.67 -10.90 -2.92
CA GLU A 135 18.26 -11.09 -3.26
C GLU A 135 18.06 -12.42 -3.99
N HIS A 136 17.25 -13.33 -3.42
CA HIS A 136 16.88 -14.59 -4.03
C HIS A 136 15.40 -14.57 -4.42
N ASN A 137 15.10 -14.79 -5.69
CA ASN A 137 13.73 -14.83 -6.17
C ASN A 137 13.20 -16.26 -6.30
N TYR A 138 11.95 -16.46 -5.88
CA TYR A 138 11.24 -17.74 -5.91
C TYR A 138 9.95 -17.63 -6.71
N THR A 139 9.50 -18.76 -7.25
CA THR A 139 8.28 -18.78 -8.07
C THR A 139 7.02 -18.77 -7.23
N LEU A 140 6.97 -19.54 -6.14
CA LEU A 140 5.81 -19.70 -5.27
C LEU A 140 6.05 -19.05 -3.91
N PHE A 141 4.97 -18.68 -3.23
CA PHE A 141 5.04 -18.22 -1.83
C PHE A 141 5.58 -19.30 -0.90
N GLU A 142 5.23 -20.57 -1.16
CA GLU A 142 5.68 -21.72 -0.40
C GLU A 142 7.20 -21.90 -0.49
N ASP A 143 7.80 -21.70 -1.67
CA ASP A 143 9.26 -21.80 -1.85
C ASP A 143 10.01 -20.80 -0.96
N VAL A 144 9.47 -19.58 -0.82
CA VAL A 144 10.04 -18.54 0.07
C VAL A 144 9.97 -18.99 1.53
N ALA A 145 8.82 -19.48 1.98
CA ALA A 145 8.63 -19.93 3.36
C ALA A 145 9.52 -21.12 3.69
N GLN A 146 9.67 -22.06 2.75
CA GLN A 146 10.55 -23.22 2.86
C GLN A 146 12.03 -22.80 2.97
N ALA A 147 12.49 -21.91 2.08
CA ALA A 147 13.85 -21.39 2.09
C ALA A 147 14.22 -20.70 3.41
N VAL A 148 13.27 -19.99 4.04
CA VAL A 148 13.45 -19.43 5.40
C VAL A 148 13.57 -20.54 6.43
N LYS A 149 12.70 -21.55 6.38
CA LYS A 149 12.70 -22.68 7.33
C LYS A 149 13.98 -23.49 7.25
N GLU A 150 14.52 -23.69 6.06
CA GLU A 150 15.75 -24.43 5.81
C GLU A 150 17.01 -23.61 6.07
N GLY A 151 16.87 -22.31 6.32
CA GLY A 151 18.01 -21.40 6.56
C GLY A 151 18.78 -21.02 5.29
N GLU A 152 18.22 -21.29 4.10
CA GLU A 152 18.78 -20.87 2.81
C GLU A 152 18.78 -19.33 2.69
N VAL A 153 17.71 -18.71 3.16
CA VAL A 153 17.59 -17.25 3.29
C VAL A 153 17.31 -16.86 4.73
N ALA A 154 17.88 -15.74 5.17
CA ALA A 154 17.67 -15.23 6.52
C ALA A 154 16.24 -14.68 6.70
N TYR A 155 15.67 -14.15 5.64
CA TYR A 155 14.33 -13.54 5.61
C TYR A 155 13.59 -13.86 4.33
N GLY A 156 12.28 -14.03 4.44
CA GLY A 156 11.36 -14.13 3.31
C GLY A 156 10.40 -12.95 3.26
N LEU A 157 10.23 -12.37 2.09
CA LEU A 157 9.25 -11.30 1.86
C LEU A 157 8.04 -11.85 1.11
N LEU A 158 6.89 -11.82 1.77
CA LEU A 158 5.62 -12.34 1.26
C LEU A 158 4.52 -11.27 1.35
N PRO A 159 3.63 -11.16 0.36
CA PRO A 159 2.49 -10.25 0.43
C PRO A 159 1.42 -10.82 1.37
N ILE A 160 1.11 -10.13 2.46
CA ILE A 160 0.13 -10.59 3.45
C ILE A 160 -1.28 -10.07 3.19
N GLU A 161 -1.37 -8.91 2.56
CA GLU A 161 -2.65 -8.25 2.27
C GLU A 161 -2.58 -7.40 0.99
N ASN A 162 -3.71 -7.27 0.33
CA ASN A 162 -3.91 -6.36 -0.79
C ASN A 162 -5.20 -5.56 -0.55
N SER A 163 -5.14 -4.23 -0.65
CA SER A 163 -6.27 -3.32 -0.37
C SER A 163 -7.51 -3.57 -1.26
N SER A 164 -7.36 -4.25 -2.41
CA SER A 164 -8.46 -4.58 -3.31
C SER A 164 -9.10 -5.95 -3.07
N THR A 165 -8.36 -6.90 -2.50
CA THR A 165 -8.80 -8.30 -2.30
C THR A 165 -8.74 -8.75 -0.85
N GLY A 166 -8.18 -7.95 0.05
CA GLY A 166 -8.00 -8.29 1.46
C GLY A 166 -6.81 -9.19 1.73
N GLY A 167 -6.84 -9.91 2.85
CA GLY A 167 -5.78 -10.80 3.29
C GLY A 167 -5.55 -11.98 2.36
N ILE A 168 -4.29 -12.36 2.18
CA ILE A 168 -3.89 -13.51 1.36
C ILE A 168 -3.79 -14.74 2.26
N THR A 169 -4.90 -15.48 2.35
CA THR A 169 -5.06 -16.63 3.27
C THR A 169 -3.92 -17.65 3.13
N GLU A 170 -3.48 -17.93 1.91
CA GLU A 170 -2.37 -18.83 1.63
C GLU A 170 -1.10 -18.44 2.41
N VAL A 171 -0.77 -17.14 2.47
CA VAL A 171 0.43 -16.67 3.17
C VAL A 171 0.31 -16.85 4.68
N TYR A 172 -0.87 -16.61 5.28
CA TYR A 172 -1.10 -16.89 6.70
C TYR A 172 -0.91 -18.38 7.02
N ASP A 173 -1.41 -19.26 6.15
CA ASP A 173 -1.26 -20.72 6.30
C ASP A 173 0.20 -21.15 6.17
N LEU A 174 0.97 -20.55 5.25
CA LEU A 174 2.39 -20.82 5.10
C LEU A 174 3.20 -20.37 6.31
N VAL A 175 2.98 -19.16 6.81
CA VAL A 175 3.65 -18.66 8.03
C VAL A 175 3.47 -19.64 9.19
N ARG A 176 2.23 -20.17 9.37
CA ARG A 176 1.95 -21.15 10.42
C ARG A 176 2.57 -22.52 10.13
N ARG A 177 2.47 -23.01 8.88
CA ARG A 177 2.95 -24.35 8.48
C ARG A 177 4.47 -24.49 8.60
N TYR A 178 5.19 -23.44 8.21
CA TYR A 178 6.65 -23.43 8.24
C TYR A 178 7.22 -22.85 9.53
N ASP A 179 6.36 -22.55 10.53
CA ASP A 179 6.77 -21.99 11.83
C ASP A 179 7.60 -20.71 11.67
N CYS A 180 7.21 -19.86 10.72
CA CYS A 180 7.86 -18.58 10.47
C CYS A 180 7.32 -17.50 11.41
N HIS A 181 8.14 -16.49 11.72
CA HIS A 181 7.75 -15.35 12.53
C HIS A 181 7.73 -14.09 11.69
N ILE A 182 6.65 -13.31 11.80
CA ILE A 182 6.57 -11.98 11.15
C ILE A 182 7.42 -11.02 11.97
N VAL A 183 8.50 -10.53 11.39
CA VAL A 183 9.48 -9.63 12.05
C VAL A 183 9.37 -8.18 11.59
N GLY A 184 8.56 -7.92 10.57
CA GLY A 184 8.29 -6.58 10.09
C GLY A 184 7.30 -6.56 8.94
N GLU A 185 6.86 -5.38 8.56
CA GLU A 185 5.95 -5.14 7.45
C GLU A 185 6.36 -3.92 6.63
N LYS A 186 5.97 -3.90 5.37
CA LYS A 186 6.16 -2.75 4.47
C LYS A 186 5.00 -2.61 3.51
N CYS A 187 4.31 -1.48 3.59
CA CYS A 187 3.33 -1.09 2.59
C CYS A 187 4.01 -0.55 1.34
N VAL A 188 3.60 -1.04 0.17
CA VAL A 188 4.00 -0.50 -1.13
C VAL A 188 2.76 -0.10 -1.91
N LYS A 189 2.79 1.09 -2.50
CA LYS A 189 1.73 1.55 -3.38
C LYS A 189 1.79 0.78 -4.69
N ILE A 190 0.66 0.16 -5.06
CA ILE A 190 0.51 -0.51 -6.34
C ILE A 190 0.06 0.52 -7.37
N GLU A 191 0.94 0.84 -8.31
CA GLU A 191 0.65 1.73 -9.43
C GLU A 191 0.94 1.00 -10.73
N HIS A 192 -0.11 0.70 -11.48
CA HIS A 192 0.02 0.03 -12.77
C HIS A 192 0.26 1.04 -13.88
N ASN A 193 1.18 0.68 -14.76
CA ASN A 193 1.52 1.43 -15.97
C ASN A 193 1.34 0.52 -17.18
N LEU A 194 0.98 1.10 -18.32
CA LEU A 194 1.03 0.40 -19.59
C LEU A 194 2.45 0.55 -20.14
N LEU A 195 3.18 -0.55 -20.19
CA LEU A 195 4.58 -0.61 -20.61
C LEU A 195 4.64 -1.21 -22.01
N ALA A 196 5.32 -0.55 -22.92
CA ALA A 196 5.53 -1.01 -24.28
C ALA A 196 6.99 -0.78 -24.71
N TYR A 197 7.39 -1.42 -25.80
CA TYR A 197 8.72 -1.21 -26.36
C TYR A 197 8.89 0.26 -26.81
N PRO A 198 10.06 0.89 -26.60
CA PRO A 198 10.27 2.29 -26.97
C PRO A 198 9.90 2.59 -28.42
N GLY A 199 9.18 3.69 -28.62
CA GLY A 199 8.66 4.10 -29.93
C GLY A 199 7.29 3.53 -30.32
N THR A 200 6.71 2.66 -29.49
CA THR A 200 5.34 2.17 -29.68
C THR A 200 4.32 3.27 -29.41
N SER A 201 3.38 3.48 -30.32
CA SER A 201 2.24 4.37 -30.11
C SER A 201 1.03 3.60 -29.58
N LEU A 202 0.21 4.27 -28.77
CA LEU A 202 -0.90 3.66 -28.04
C LEU A 202 -1.95 3.04 -28.96
N ASP A 203 -2.17 3.61 -30.13
CA ASP A 203 -3.12 3.15 -31.17
C ASP A 203 -2.71 1.85 -31.85
N LYS A 204 -1.43 1.50 -31.82
CA LYS A 204 -0.90 0.24 -32.37
C LYS A 204 -1.03 -0.95 -31.44
N ILE A 205 -1.20 -0.70 -30.13
CA ILE A 205 -1.24 -1.77 -29.13
C ILE A 205 -2.53 -2.56 -29.29
N THR A 206 -2.39 -3.86 -29.58
CA THR A 206 -3.50 -4.80 -29.71
C THR A 206 -3.47 -5.91 -28.67
N GLU A 207 -2.31 -6.17 -28.05
CA GLU A 207 -2.13 -7.23 -27.06
C GLU A 207 -1.51 -6.65 -25.79
N VAL A 208 -2.13 -6.94 -24.64
CA VAL A 208 -1.62 -6.50 -23.34
C VAL A 208 -1.50 -7.70 -22.39
N TYR A 209 -0.32 -7.89 -21.83
CA TYR A 209 0.04 -9.02 -20.98
C TYR A 209 0.10 -8.57 -19.51
N SER A 210 -0.55 -9.32 -18.64
CA SER A 210 -0.47 -9.07 -17.17
C SER A 210 -1.10 -10.21 -16.38
N HIS A 211 -0.91 -10.18 -15.07
CA HIS A 211 -1.69 -11.02 -14.15
C HIS A 211 -3.18 -10.62 -14.20
N PRO A 212 -4.13 -11.56 -14.10
CA PRO A 212 -5.57 -11.27 -14.13
C PRO A 212 -6.02 -10.18 -13.15
N GLN A 213 -5.41 -10.13 -11.97
CA GLN A 213 -5.69 -9.09 -10.96
C GLN A 213 -5.25 -7.69 -11.42
N GLY A 214 -4.12 -7.58 -12.14
CA GLY A 214 -3.68 -6.32 -12.74
C GLY A 214 -4.70 -5.78 -13.75
N PHE A 215 -5.27 -6.64 -14.56
CA PHE A 215 -6.37 -6.28 -15.47
C PHE A 215 -7.62 -5.83 -14.73
N ALA A 216 -8.00 -6.53 -13.65
CA ALA A 216 -9.16 -6.18 -12.84
C ALA A 216 -9.01 -4.78 -12.22
N GLN A 217 -7.82 -4.44 -11.75
CA GLN A 217 -7.49 -3.13 -11.19
C GLN A 217 -7.44 -2.02 -12.26
N CYS A 218 -7.12 -2.37 -13.51
CA CYS A 218 -7.08 -1.44 -14.66
C CYS A 218 -8.36 -1.43 -15.50
N ARG A 219 -9.47 -2.03 -15.05
CA ARG A 219 -10.73 -2.13 -15.80
C ARG A 219 -11.24 -0.79 -16.39
N PRO A 220 -11.18 0.36 -15.69
CA PRO A 220 -11.62 1.63 -16.26
C PRO A 220 -10.80 2.04 -17.51
N PHE A 221 -9.50 1.75 -17.53
CA PHE A 221 -8.63 2.01 -18.68
C PHE A 221 -9.03 1.14 -19.87
N PHE A 222 -9.17 -0.18 -19.68
CA PHE A 222 -9.50 -1.09 -20.78
C PHE A 222 -10.90 -0.87 -21.37
N LYS A 223 -11.83 -0.28 -20.63
CA LYS A 223 -13.12 0.15 -21.19
C LYS A 223 -12.97 1.25 -22.25
N GLN A 224 -11.92 2.07 -22.15
CA GLN A 224 -11.63 3.13 -23.14
C GLN A 224 -10.88 2.59 -24.37
N TYR A 225 -10.22 1.44 -24.23
CA TYR A 225 -9.42 0.80 -25.27
C TYR A 225 -9.89 -0.64 -25.55
N PRO A 226 -11.12 -0.85 -26.05
CA PRO A 226 -11.71 -2.18 -26.21
C PRO A 226 -11.02 -3.06 -27.27
N LYS A 227 -10.16 -2.48 -28.10
CA LYS A 227 -9.37 -3.21 -29.10
C LYS A 227 -8.14 -3.91 -28.51
N MET A 228 -7.73 -3.56 -27.30
CA MET A 228 -6.61 -4.19 -26.62
C MET A 228 -7.04 -5.51 -26.00
N ALA A 229 -6.56 -6.62 -26.55
CA ALA A 229 -6.77 -7.95 -26.01
C ALA A 229 -6.00 -8.12 -24.69
N GLN A 230 -6.71 -8.46 -23.60
CA GLN A 230 -6.12 -8.72 -22.30
C GLN A 230 -5.67 -10.19 -22.23
N ILE A 231 -4.37 -10.44 -22.21
CA ILE A 231 -3.81 -11.79 -22.25
C ILE A 231 -3.23 -12.13 -20.87
N PRO A 232 -3.85 -13.06 -20.12
CA PRO A 232 -3.34 -13.48 -18.82
C PRO A 232 -1.92 -14.01 -18.91
N TYR A 233 -1.07 -13.56 -17.97
CA TYR A 233 0.31 -14.00 -17.90
C TYR A 233 0.70 -14.25 -16.43
N PHE A 234 1.84 -14.92 -16.19
CA PHE A 234 2.26 -15.40 -14.87
C PHE A 234 2.20 -14.33 -13.76
N ASN A 235 2.81 -13.17 -14.02
CA ASN A 235 2.71 -12.00 -13.16
C ASN A 235 2.95 -10.73 -13.99
N THR A 236 2.77 -9.56 -13.36
CA THR A 236 2.88 -8.26 -14.03
C THR A 236 4.28 -8.00 -14.58
N ALA A 237 5.34 -8.30 -13.81
CA ALA A 237 6.73 -8.09 -14.21
C ALA A 237 7.16 -9.04 -15.35
N LYS A 238 6.73 -10.30 -15.32
CA LYS A 238 6.95 -11.24 -16.43
C LYS A 238 6.27 -10.81 -17.73
N GLY A 239 5.12 -10.13 -17.63
CA GLY A 239 4.48 -9.51 -18.80
C GLY A 239 5.37 -8.42 -19.41
N ALA A 240 5.97 -7.56 -18.59
CA ALA A 240 6.91 -6.53 -19.04
C ALA A 240 8.19 -7.13 -19.66
N GLU A 241 8.75 -8.16 -19.02
CA GLU A 241 9.90 -8.90 -19.54
C GLU A 241 9.62 -9.48 -20.93
N LEU A 242 8.43 -10.08 -21.14
CA LEU A 242 8.02 -10.61 -22.44
C LEU A 242 8.03 -9.51 -23.51
N VAL A 243 7.46 -8.34 -23.21
CA VAL A 243 7.41 -7.20 -24.15
C VAL A 243 8.83 -6.74 -24.49
N SER A 244 9.71 -6.67 -23.50
CA SER A 244 11.11 -6.25 -23.69
C SER A 244 11.91 -7.23 -24.58
N ILE A 245 11.62 -8.53 -24.47
CA ILE A 245 12.26 -9.57 -25.29
C ILE A 245 11.71 -9.56 -26.71
N ARG A 246 10.39 -9.42 -26.88
CA ARG A 246 9.70 -9.50 -28.18
C ARG A 246 9.94 -8.27 -29.07
N LYS A 247 10.12 -7.09 -28.48
CA LYS A 247 10.44 -5.84 -29.16
C LYS A 247 9.49 -5.48 -30.30
N THR A 248 8.21 -5.73 -30.13
CA THR A 248 7.18 -5.46 -31.13
C THR A 248 6.45 -4.16 -30.82
N ASP A 249 5.82 -3.52 -31.81
CA ASP A 249 5.09 -2.27 -31.69
C ASP A 249 3.57 -2.45 -31.45
N TYR A 250 3.11 -3.71 -31.25
CA TYR A 250 1.72 -4.04 -31.00
C TYR A 250 1.49 -4.69 -29.61
N MET A 251 2.55 -5.02 -28.89
CA MET A 251 2.48 -5.63 -27.57
C MET A 251 2.77 -4.62 -26.47
N ALA A 252 2.04 -4.76 -25.36
CA ALA A 252 2.28 -4.04 -24.12
C ALA A 252 2.10 -4.94 -22.90
N ALA A 253 2.49 -4.46 -21.74
CA ALA A 253 2.21 -5.11 -20.46
C ALA A 253 1.64 -4.11 -19.46
N VAL A 254 0.80 -4.60 -18.53
CA VAL A 254 0.44 -3.83 -17.34
C VAL A 254 1.31 -4.30 -16.19
N ALA A 255 2.18 -3.40 -15.71
CA ALA A 255 3.10 -3.67 -14.61
C ALA A 255 3.44 -2.41 -13.80
N GLY A 256 4.20 -2.56 -12.74
CA GLY A 256 4.76 -1.45 -11.99
C GLY A 256 5.86 -0.72 -12.77
N ARG A 257 6.09 0.56 -12.42
CA ARG A 257 7.14 1.38 -13.04
C ARG A 257 8.52 0.74 -12.94
N GLN A 258 8.84 0.12 -11.81
CA GLN A 258 10.10 -0.57 -11.57
C GLN A 258 10.39 -1.69 -12.59
N ALA A 259 9.35 -2.30 -13.19
CA ALA A 259 9.55 -3.30 -14.24
C ALA A 259 9.94 -2.69 -15.59
N ALA A 260 9.75 -1.37 -15.78
CA ALA A 260 10.18 -0.66 -16.97
C ALA A 260 11.64 -0.13 -16.84
N GLU A 261 12.14 -0.03 -15.64
CA GLU A 261 13.50 0.48 -15.33
C GLU A 261 14.55 -0.62 -15.42
N LEU A 262 14.13 -1.89 -15.52
CA LEU A 262 14.96 -3.08 -15.77
C LEU A 262 15.09 -3.40 -17.26
#